data_2e1006b605b6a0e4ee0bc7a6951a2ea3
#
_entry.id   2e1006b605b6a0e4ee0bc7a6951a2ea3
#
_cell.length_a   1.000
_cell.length_b   1.000
_cell.length_c   1.000
_cell.angle_alpha   90.00
_cell.angle_beta   90.00
_cell.angle_gamma   90.00
#
_symmetry.space_group_name_H-M   'P 1'
#
loop_
_entity.id
_entity.type
_entity.pdbx_description
1 polymer ?
#
loop_
_entity_poly.entity_id
_entity_poly.type
_entity_poly.pdbx_seq_one_letter_code
_entity_poly.pdbx_strand_id
1 'polypeptide(L)'
;MNCQVCSRTTQVEGACRSCFMKVKSSLVEIPDLHFEAQMFITPGRSGSGKASAERSIGVNVAALDFSVATDLLRTLHSWEVIIRSDRKLTPPALVPKEPSIDAEVQATVDFHCSHLEWSLSQEWAVEFASEVYGLHAKGRSAAKRFTEQARRIPCPTDDCKRFVVIDVENLMDDVTCFGCKQSWSVLRLIALAMSNPDRKFYLDVEAIA
;
A
#
# COMPACT_ATOMS: atom_id res chain seq x y z
N MET A 1 -1.82 -31.04 -14.67
CA MET A 1 -2.50 -30.47 -13.50
C MET A 1 -3.07 -29.10 -13.88
N ASN A 2 -4.05 -28.58 -13.18
CA ASN A 2 -4.60 -27.24 -13.43
C ASN A 2 -4.21 -26.32 -12.27
N CYS A 3 -3.94 -25.07 -12.60
CA CYS A 3 -3.69 -24.02 -11.60
C CYS A 3 -4.94 -23.83 -10.73
N GLN A 4 -4.77 -23.86 -9.41
CA GLN A 4 -5.87 -23.65 -8.46
C GLN A 4 -6.52 -22.27 -8.60
N VAL A 5 -5.77 -21.24 -9.02
CA VAL A 5 -6.28 -19.85 -9.09
C VAL A 5 -6.91 -19.50 -10.44
N CYS A 6 -6.31 -19.91 -11.57
CA CYS A 6 -6.78 -19.49 -12.90
C CYS A 6 -7.21 -20.64 -13.81
N SER A 7 -7.21 -21.88 -13.31
CA SER A 7 -7.58 -23.10 -14.02
C SER A 7 -6.77 -23.42 -15.28
N ARG A 8 -5.71 -22.65 -15.60
CA ARG A 8 -4.82 -22.94 -16.73
C ARG A 8 -3.99 -24.18 -16.45
N THR A 9 -3.70 -24.96 -17.48
CA THR A 9 -2.79 -26.11 -17.36
C THR A 9 -1.41 -25.67 -16.89
N THR A 10 -0.90 -26.34 -15.86
CA THR A 10 0.41 -26.08 -15.25
C THR A 10 1.14 -27.39 -15.02
N GLN A 11 2.46 -27.33 -14.95
CA GLN A 11 3.33 -28.47 -14.59
C GLN A 11 3.55 -28.58 -13.09
N VAL A 12 3.14 -27.58 -12.31
CA VAL A 12 3.36 -27.48 -10.87
C VAL A 12 2.02 -27.63 -10.17
N GLU A 13 2.03 -28.35 -9.05
CA GLU A 13 0.88 -28.42 -8.14
C GLU A 13 0.60 -27.07 -7.50
N GLY A 14 -0.68 -26.70 -7.33
CA GLY A 14 -1.08 -25.42 -6.78
C GLY A 14 -1.23 -24.32 -7.82
N ALA A 15 -0.73 -23.12 -7.54
CA ALA A 15 -0.83 -21.97 -8.43
C ALA A 15 0.29 -21.94 -9.47
N CYS A 16 -0.03 -21.56 -10.71
CA CYS A 16 1.00 -21.28 -11.70
C CYS A 16 1.83 -20.04 -11.31
N ARG A 17 3.05 -19.97 -11.82
CA ARG A 17 4.00 -18.87 -11.50
C ARG A 17 3.39 -17.48 -11.69
N SER A 18 2.59 -17.28 -12.73
CA SER A 18 1.94 -15.99 -12.99
C SER A 18 0.95 -15.61 -11.87
N CYS A 19 0.11 -16.56 -11.45
CA CYS A 19 -0.83 -16.33 -10.34
C CYS A 19 -0.10 -16.12 -9.03
N PHE A 20 0.91 -16.91 -8.72
CA PHE A 20 1.75 -16.73 -7.55
C PHE A 20 2.37 -15.33 -7.49
N MET A 21 3.02 -14.90 -8.58
CA MET A 21 3.65 -13.58 -8.63
C MET A 21 2.63 -12.45 -8.50
N LYS A 22 1.45 -12.61 -9.12
CA LYS A 22 0.39 -11.62 -9.04
C LYS A 22 -0.19 -11.48 -7.63
N VAL A 23 -0.47 -12.59 -6.93
CA VAL A 23 -0.94 -12.54 -5.54
C VAL A 23 0.15 -11.95 -4.63
N LYS A 24 1.40 -12.38 -4.81
CA LYS A 24 2.54 -11.87 -4.05
C LYS A 24 2.72 -10.36 -4.22
N SER A 25 2.70 -9.85 -5.45
CA SER A 25 2.83 -8.41 -5.70
C SER A 25 1.68 -7.63 -5.09
N SER A 26 0.44 -8.14 -5.19
CA SER A 26 -0.71 -7.52 -4.56
C SER A 26 -0.59 -7.45 -3.04
N LEU A 27 -0.13 -8.52 -2.38
CA LEU A 27 0.11 -8.51 -0.93
C LEU A 27 1.19 -7.50 -0.53
N VAL A 28 2.32 -7.51 -1.23
CA VAL A 28 3.47 -6.63 -0.93
C VAL A 28 3.13 -5.15 -1.09
N GLU A 29 2.21 -4.80 -2.01
CA GLU A 29 1.76 -3.42 -2.19
C GLU A 29 0.77 -2.95 -1.12
N ILE A 30 0.05 -3.83 -0.43
CA ILE A 30 -1.00 -3.45 0.55
C ILE A 30 -0.49 -2.48 1.63
N PRO A 31 0.66 -2.71 2.30
CA PRO A 31 1.15 -1.77 3.32
C PRO A 31 1.42 -0.37 2.77
N ASP A 32 1.97 -0.28 1.57
CA ASP A 32 2.21 1.01 0.93
C ASP A 32 0.91 1.72 0.58
N LEU A 33 -0.07 1.00 0.02
CA LEU A 33 -1.40 1.54 -0.28
C LEU A 33 -2.14 1.98 0.98
N HIS A 34 -2.00 1.22 2.09
CA HIS A 34 -2.57 1.61 3.38
C HIS A 34 -1.97 2.91 3.90
N PHE A 35 -0.65 3.00 3.86
CA PHE A 35 0.07 4.22 4.25
C PHE A 35 -0.32 5.43 3.39
N GLU A 36 -0.45 5.24 2.08
CA GLU A 36 -0.89 6.28 1.16
C GLU A 36 -2.32 6.75 1.45
N ALA A 37 -3.24 5.81 1.66
CA ALA A 37 -4.62 6.16 1.97
C ALA A 37 -4.73 7.09 3.19
N GLN A 38 -3.89 6.88 4.23
CA GLN A 38 -3.85 7.76 5.40
C GLN A 38 -3.54 9.22 5.06
N MET A 39 -2.71 9.45 4.05
CA MET A 39 -2.35 10.81 3.63
C MET A 39 -3.50 11.56 2.95
N PHE A 40 -4.53 10.83 2.49
CA PHE A 40 -5.68 11.41 1.77
C PHE A 40 -6.95 11.60 2.58
N ILE A 41 -6.95 11.19 3.82
CA ILE A 41 -8.08 11.43 4.71
C ILE A 41 -8.31 12.93 4.88
N THR A 42 -7.24 13.72 4.98
CA THR A 42 -7.33 15.17 5.16
C THR A 42 -7.28 15.82 3.78
N PRO A 43 -8.32 16.57 3.37
CA PRO A 43 -8.25 17.37 2.17
C PRO A 43 -7.03 18.29 2.29
N GLY A 44 -6.12 18.20 1.34
CA GLY A 44 -4.96 19.10 1.30
C GLY A 44 -5.46 20.54 1.45
N ARG A 45 -4.82 21.30 2.32
CA ARG A 45 -4.94 22.76 2.35
C ARG A 45 -4.34 23.29 1.06
N SER A 46 -5.01 23.03 -0.06
CA SER A 46 -4.64 23.68 -1.30
C SER A 46 -5.02 25.17 -1.18
N GLY A 47 -3.98 25.95 -1.14
CA GLY A 47 -3.83 27.36 -1.46
C GLY A 47 -5.01 28.31 -1.33
N SER A 48 -4.75 29.41 -0.72
CA SER A 48 -5.33 30.76 -0.78
C SER A 48 -6.37 31.03 -1.90
N GLY A 49 -7.47 30.33 -1.89
CA GLY A 49 -8.66 30.69 -2.66
C GLY A 49 -9.72 31.18 -1.69
N LYS A 50 -10.23 32.38 -1.93
CA LYS A 50 -11.27 33.06 -1.16
C LYS A 50 -12.31 32.08 -0.62
N ALA A 51 -12.47 32.06 0.71
CA ALA A 51 -13.43 31.26 1.41
C ALA A 51 -14.85 31.55 0.91
N SER A 52 -15.45 30.65 0.17
CA SER A 52 -16.89 30.59 0.04
C SER A 52 -17.42 29.74 1.17
N ALA A 53 -18.44 30.23 1.86
CA ALA A 53 -18.94 29.75 3.14
C ALA A 53 -19.60 28.33 3.12
N GLU A 54 -19.52 27.58 2.04
CA GLU A 54 -20.18 26.29 1.85
C GLU A 54 -19.26 25.21 1.26
N ARG A 55 -17.98 25.20 1.62
CA ARG A 55 -17.17 24.03 1.28
C ARG A 55 -17.43 22.93 2.27
N SER A 56 -18.26 21.96 1.89
CA SER A 56 -18.25 20.67 2.55
C SER A 56 -16.80 20.18 2.61
N ILE A 57 -16.31 19.85 3.79
CA ILE A 57 -15.00 19.20 3.98
C ILE A 57 -15.11 17.85 3.28
N GLY A 58 -14.64 17.81 2.03
CA GLY A 58 -14.71 16.60 1.21
C GLY A 58 -13.75 15.56 1.76
N VAL A 59 -14.16 14.80 2.77
CA VAL A 59 -13.42 13.64 3.25
C VAL A 59 -13.45 12.60 2.15
N ASN A 60 -12.30 12.07 1.77
CA ASN A 60 -12.22 10.92 0.89
C ASN A 60 -12.61 9.66 1.69
N VAL A 61 -13.89 9.29 1.61
CA VAL A 61 -14.45 8.16 2.37
C VAL A 61 -13.69 6.87 2.07
N ALA A 62 -13.35 6.61 0.81
CA ALA A 62 -12.62 5.40 0.43
C ALA A 62 -11.22 5.35 1.05
N ALA A 63 -10.53 6.50 1.13
CA ALA A 63 -9.24 6.60 1.79
C ALA A 63 -9.38 6.43 3.30
N LEU A 64 -10.42 7.02 3.90
CA LEU A 64 -10.71 6.87 5.32
C LEU A 64 -11.00 5.40 5.68
N ASP A 65 -11.90 4.75 4.95
CA ASP A 65 -12.28 3.35 5.20
C ASP A 65 -11.07 2.41 5.08
N PHE A 66 -10.24 2.63 4.07
CA PHE A 66 -9.04 1.82 3.88
C PHE A 66 -7.95 2.12 4.91
N SER A 67 -7.80 3.37 5.36
CA SER A 67 -6.81 3.79 6.34
C SER A 67 -7.11 3.32 7.77
N VAL A 68 -8.40 3.15 8.11
CA VAL A 68 -8.80 2.57 9.42
C VAL A 68 -8.43 1.08 9.48
N ALA A 69 -8.15 0.45 8.34
CA ALA A 69 -7.71 -0.93 8.17
C ALA A 69 -8.64 -2.01 8.78
N THR A 70 -9.82 -1.64 9.30
CA THR A 70 -10.70 -2.62 9.97
C THR A 70 -11.06 -3.79 9.06
N ASP A 71 -11.53 -3.52 7.85
CA ASP A 71 -11.87 -4.57 6.88
C ASP A 71 -10.62 -5.28 6.35
N LEU A 72 -9.53 -4.53 6.13
CA LEU A 72 -8.25 -5.06 5.69
C LEU A 72 -7.71 -6.09 6.70
N LEU A 73 -7.53 -5.68 7.94
CA LEU A 73 -6.99 -6.55 8.98
C LEU A 73 -7.95 -7.70 9.29
N ARG A 74 -9.26 -7.46 9.35
CA ARG A 74 -10.24 -8.52 9.57
C ARG A 74 -10.13 -9.62 8.50
N THR A 75 -10.04 -9.25 7.23
CA THR A 75 -9.90 -10.20 6.12
C THR A 75 -8.56 -10.95 6.22
N LEU A 76 -7.45 -10.25 6.40
CA LEU A 76 -6.14 -10.89 6.48
C LEU A 76 -6.04 -11.79 7.73
N HIS A 77 -6.54 -11.35 8.89
CA HIS A 77 -6.52 -12.16 10.10
C HIS A 77 -7.42 -13.40 9.99
N SER A 78 -8.56 -13.32 9.29
CA SER A 78 -9.38 -14.50 9.06
C SER A 78 -8.62 -15.57 8.29
N TRP A 79 -7.87 -15.19 7.26
CA TRP A 79 -6.99 -16.09 6.53
C TRP A 79 -5.81 -16.58 7.37
N GLU A 80 -5.22 -15.71 8.20
CA GLU A 80 -4.17 -16.12 9.12
C GLU A 80 -4.64 -17.24 10.06
N VAL A 81 -5.87 -17.13 10.61
CA VAL A 81 -6.46 -18.17 11.47
C VAL A 81 -6.60 -19.50 10.71
N ILE A 82 -7.10 -19.46 9.47
CA ILE A 82 -7.25 -20.66 8.63
C ILE A 82 -5.87 -21.29 8.37
N ILE A 83 -4.90 -20.49 7.92
CA ILE A 83 -3.54 -20.97 7.63
C ILE A 83 -2.89 -21.59 8.88
N ARG A 84 -3.03 -20.93 10.03
CA ARG A 84 -2.47 -21.46 11.30
C ARG A 84 -3.13 -22.74 11.74
N SER A 85 -4.46 -22.82 11.61
CA SER A 85 -5.23 -24.01 11.93
C SER A 85 -4.79 -25.21 11.07
N ASP A 86 -4.78 -25.04 9.76
CA ASP A 86 -4.49 -26.12 8.81
C ASP A 86 -3.04 -26.56 8.88
N ARG A 87 -2.12 -25.64 9.14
CA ARG A 87 -0.69 -25.94 9.34
C ARG A 87 -0.32 -26.35 10.76
N LYS A 88 -1.29 -26.39 11.69
CA LYS A 88 -1.06 -26.67 13.12
C LYS A 88 -0.02 -25.74 13.76
N LEU A 89 -0.03 -24.48 13.36
CA LEU A 89 0.82 -23.44 13.95
C LEU A 89 0.19 -22.90 15.24
N THR A 90 1.01 -22.22 16.06
CA THR A 90 0.50 -21.54 17.25
C THR A 90 -0.58 -20.52 16.83
N PRO A 91 -1.74 -20.50 17.52
CA PRO A 91 -2.78 -19.49 17.25
C PRO A 91 -2.21 -18.07 17.29
N PRO A 92 -2.82 -17.12 16.56
CA PRO A 92 -2.41 -15.72 16.65
C PRO A 92 -2.62 -15.20 18.07
N ALA A 93 -1.82 -14.24 18.50
CA ALA A 93 -2.03 -13.59 19.78
C ALA A 93 -3.39 -12.86 19.76
N LEU A 94 -4.16 -12.98 20.85
CA LEU A 94 -5.46 -12.32 21.01
C LEU A 94 -5.35 -10.79 21.11
N VAL A 95 -4.16 -10.29 21.38
CA VAL A 95 -3.87 -8.85 21.48
C VAL A 95 -2.85 -8.51 20.40
N PRO A 96 -3.08 -7.44 19.63
CA PRO A 96 -2.09 -6.96 18.67
C PRO A 96 -0.74 -6.74 19.37
N LYS A 97 0.31 -7.30 18.81
CA LYS A 97 1.68 -7.15 19.36
C LYS A 97 2.32 -5.86 18.88
N GLU A 98 1.79 -5.31 17.81
CA GLU A 98 2.43 -4.21 17.10
C GLU A 98 1.99 -2.85 17.67
N PRO A 99 2.91 -1.88 17.75
CA PRO A 99 2.66 -0.58 18.37
C PRO A 99 1.76 0.34 17.53
N SER A 100 1.51 -0.01 16.27
CA SER A 100 0.70 0.79 15.35
C SER A 100 -0.05 -0.08 14.34
N ILE A 101 -1.12 0.46 13.77
CA ILE A 101 -1.89 -0.20 12.70
C ILE A 101 -0.99 -0.51 11.50
N ASP A 102 -0.09 0.40 11.14
CA ASP A 102 0.85 0.19 10.01
C ASP A 102 1.76 -1.02 10.26
N ALA A 103 2.30 -1.13 11.47
CA ALA A 103 3.14 -2.25 11.84
C ALA A 103 2.37 -3.58 11.85
N GLU A 104 1.11 -3.54 12.28
CA GLU A 104 0.23 -4.72 12.26
C GLU A 104 -0.11 -5.14 10.83
N VAL A 105 -0.45 -4.19 9.94
CA VAL A 105 -0.67 -4.47 8.51
C VAL A 105 0.58 -5.09 7.89
N GLN A 106 1.76 -4.52 8.16
CA GLN A 106 3.02 -5.05 7.64
C GLN A 106 3.28 -6.48 8.15
N ALA A 107 3.18 -6.70 9.46
CA ALA A 107 3.42 -8.03 10.07
C ALA A 107 2.46 -9.09 9.53
N THR A 108 1.19 -8.74 9.35
CA THR A 108 0.18 -9.64 8.81
C THR A 108 0.46 -9.97 7.34
N VAL A 109 0.85 -8.98 6.53
CA VAL A 109 1.25 -9.21 5.13
C VAL A 109 2.51 -10.09 5.06
N ASP A 110 3.50 -9.86 5.92
CA ASP A 110 4.72 -10.68 5.98
C ASP A 110 4.41 -12.14 6.33
N PHE A 111 3.46 -12.36 7.24
CA PHE A 111 2.96 -13.70 7.55
C PHE A 111 2.38 -14.37 6.30
N HIS A 112 1.48 -13.69 5.57
CA HIS A 112 0.88 -14.24 4.36
C HIS A 112 1.91 -14.50 3.25
N CYS A 113 2.86 -13.60 3.07
CA CYS A 113 3.96 -13.79 2.11
C CYS A 113 4.81 -15.02 2.45
N SER A 114 5.07 -15.26 3.73
CA SER A 114 5.84 -16.41 4.22
C SER A 114 5.13 -17.76 4.01
N HIS A 115 3.80 -17.73 3.96
CA HIS A 115 2.98 -18.92 3.79
C HIS A 115 2.31 -19.02 2.40
N LEU A 116 2.63 -18.12 1.48
CA LEU A 116 1.92 -17.93 0.22
C LEU A 116 1.94 -19.17 -0.68
N GLU A 117 3.10 -19.80 -0.83
CA GLU A 117 3.24 -20.98 -1.69
C GLU A 117 2.34 -22.12 -1.21
N TRP A 118 2.34 -22.37 0.08
CA TRP A 118 1.47 -23.37 0.69
C TRP A 118 -0.01 -22.97 0.55
N SER A 119 -0.37 -21.72 0.83
CA SER A 119 -1.76 -21.24 0.73
C SER A 119 -2.33 -21.39 -0.67
N LEU A 120 -1.52 -21.15 -1.69
CA LEU A 120 -1.94 -21.29 -3.07
C LEU A 120 -1.97 -22.74 -3.59
N SER A 121 -1.62 -23.72 -2.77
CA SER A 121 -1.81 -25.12 -3.05
C SER A 121 -3.07 -25.72 -2.41
N GLN A 122 -3.77 -24.95 -1.58
CA GLN A 122 -4.96 -25.41 -0.87
C GLN A 122 -6.23 -25.31 -1.73
N GLU A 123 -7.28 -26.03 -1.34
CA GLU A 123 -8.58 -26.00 -2.03
C GLU A 123 -9.20 -24.60 -2.08
N TRP A 124 -8.96 -23.79 -1.06
CA TRP A 124 -9.46 -22.40 -0.93
C TRP A 124 -8.54 -21.35 -1.56
N ALA A 125 -7.57 -21.74 -2.38
CA ALA A 125 -6.62 -20.82 -3.00
C ALA A 125 -7.29 -19.75 -3.89
N VAL A 126 -8.41 -20.08 -4.52
CA VAL A 126 -9.19 -19.15 -5.37
C VAL A 126 -9.78 -18.03 -4.53
N GLU A 127 -10.43 -18.39 -3.44
CA GLU A 127 -11.08 -17.46 -2.52
C GLU A 127 -10.04 -16.54 -1.88
N PHE A 128 -8.96 -17.10 -1.38
CA PHE A 128 -7.84 -16.33 -0.82
C PHE A 128 -7.28 -15.33 -1.83
N ALA A 129 -6.95 -15.79 -3.05
CA ALA A 129 -6.43 -14.91 -4.10
C ALA A 129 -7.43 -13.82 -4.49
N SER A 130 -8.73 -14.15 -4.57
CA SER A 130 -9.80 -13.20 -4.88
C SER A 130 -9.91 -12.10 -3.81
N GLU A 131 -9.86 -12.46 -2.54
CA GLU A 131 -9.93 -11.48 -1.45
C GLU A 131 -8.69 -10.59 -1.41
N VAL A 132 -7.49 -11.16 -1.62
CA VAL A 132 -6.25 -10.37 -1.73
C VAL A 132 -6.35 -9.35 -2.89
N TYR A 133 -6.86 -9.79 -4.06
CA TYR A 133 -7.07 -8.87 -5.18
C TYR A 133 -8.12 -7.81 -4.87
N GLY A 134 -9.18 -8.17 -4.15
CA GLY A 134 -10.22 -7.24 -3.70
C GLY A 134 -9.66 -6.17 -2.77
N LEU A 135 -8.85 -6.55 -1.77
CA LEU A 135 -8.17 -5.63 -0.86
C LEU A 135 -7.20 -4.71 -1.60
N HIS A 136 -6.39 -5.27 -2.49
CA HIS A 136 -5.46 -4.51 -3.30
C HIS A 136 -6.18 -3.49 -4.22
N ALA A 137 -7.29 -3.90 -4.86
CA ALA A 137 -8.08 -2.99 -5.70
C ALA A 137 -8.72 -1.86 -4.89
N LYS A 138 -9.24 -2.15 -3.67
CA LYS A 138 -9.74 -1.13 -2.74
C LYS A 138 -8.64 -0.14 -2.36
N GLY A 139 -7.45 -0.64 -2.00
CA GLY A 139 -6.30 0.20 -1.67
C GLY A 139 -5.88 1.11 -2.83
N ARG A 140 -5.78 0.57 -4.04
CA ARG A 140 -5.48 1.36 -5.25
C ARG A 140 -6.56 2.40 -5.53
N SER A 141 -7.83 2.07 -5.33
CA SER A 141 -8.92 3.04 -5.48
C SER A 141 -8.85 4.16 -4.43
N ALA A 142 -8.53 3.81 -3.19
CA ALA A 142 -8.34 4.77 -2.10
C ALA A 142 -7.16 5.72 -2.36
N ALA A 143 -6.06 5.18 -2.90
CA ALA A 143 -4.85 5.92 -3.25
C ALA A 143 -4.89 6.56 -4.66
N LYS A 144 -5.94 6.37 -5.44
CA LYS A 144 -5.99 6.69 -6.88
C LYS A 144 -5.76 8.16 -7.22
N ARG A 145 -6.23 9.08 -6.38
CA ARG A 145 -5.98 10.51 -6.58
C ARG A 145 -4.48 10.87 -6.52
N PHE A 146 -3.73 10.02 -5.87
CA PHE A 146 -2.31 10.20 -5.65
C PHE A 146 -1.48 9.79 -6.85
N THR A 147 -1.81 8.67 -7.47
CA THR A 147 -1.05 8.16 -8.61
C THR A 147 -1.18 9.04 -9.85
N GLU A 148 -2.23 9.84 -9.95
CA GLU A 148 -2.47 10.72 -11.10
C GLU A 148 -1.84 12.12 -10.93
N GLN A 149 -1.71 12.63 -9.70
CA GLN A 149 -1.26 14.00 -9.42
C GLN A 149 0.00 14.12 -8.56
N ALA A 150 0.41 13.05 -7.91
CA ALA A 150 1.53 13.09 -6.98
C ALA A 150 2.66 12.14 -7.37
N ARG A 151 3.89 12.53 -7.04
CA ARG A 151 5.09 11.73 -7.25
C ARG A 151 5.71 11.37 -5.89
N ARG A 152 6.26 10.16 -5.79
CA ARG A 152 6.94 9.69 -4.59
C ARG A 152 8.43 9.88 -4.74
N ILE A 153 9.04 10.51 -3.75
CA ILE A 153 10.48 10.66 -3.67
C ILE A 153 10.95 10.02 -2.35
N PRO A 154 11.96 9.16 -2.34
CA PRO A 154 12.54 8.67 -1.11
C PRO A 154 12.93 9.82 -0.20
N CYS A 155 12.61 9.72 1.10
CA CYS A 155 12.97 10.75 2.05
C CYS A 155 14.48 10.95 2.04
N PRO A 156 14.98 12.20 1.89
CA PRO A 156 16.42 12.45 1.85
C PRO A 156 17.10 12.38 3.21
N THR A 157 16.33 12.23 4.30
CA THR A 157 16.91 12.05 5.64
C THR A 157 17.59 10.69 5.73
N ASP A 158 18.84 10.67 6.20
CA ASP A 158 19.57 9.45 6.43
C ASP A 158 18.79 8.54 7.40
N ASP A 159 18.83 7.24 7.15
CA ASP A 159 18.09 6.20 7.88
C ASP A 159 16.55 6.23 7.77
N CYS A 160 15.96 7.23 7.10
CA CYS A 160 14.53 7.26 6.85
C CYS A 160 14.18 6.46 5.58
N LYS A 161 13.63 5.26 5.76
CA LYS A 161 13.23 4.37 4.66
C LYS A 161 11.86 4.72 4.06
N ARG A 162 11.29 5.89 4.37
CA ARG A 162 9.97 6.32 3.90
C ARG A 162 10.08 7.19 2.65
N PHE A 163 8.93 7.40 2.03
CA PHE A 163 8.80 8.31 0.88
C PHE A 163 8.19 9.63 1.33
N VAL A 164 8.56 10.70 0.62
CA VAL A 164 7.88 11.99 0.64
C VAL A 164 7.04 12.06 -0.62
N VAL A 165 5.83 12.55 -0.50
CA VAL A 165 4.92 12.69 -1.61
C VAL A 165 4.85 14.14 -2.01
N ILE A 166 5.09 14.40 -3.28
CA ILE A 166 5.02 15.73 -3.86
C ILE A 166 3.81 15.82 -4.80
N ASP A 167 3.07 16.90 -4.66
CA ASP A 167 2.06 17.28 -5.63
C ASP A 167 2.73 18.15 -6.70
N VAL A 168 2.72 17.69 -7.95
CA VAL A 168 3.37 18.39 -9.04
C VAL A 168 2.64 19.69 -9.42
N GLU A 169 1.40 19.87 -9.00
CA GLU A 169 0.65 21.13 -9.21
C GLU A 169 1.03 22.20 -8.18
N ASN A 170 1.64 21.82 -7.06
CA ASN A 170 1.97 22.70 -5.94
C ASN A 170 3.47 22.68 -5.61
N LEU A 171 4.31 22.96 -6.60
CA LEU A 171 5.78 22.90 -6.48
C LEU A 171 6.38 23.88 -5.46
N MET A 172 5.62 24.89 -5.04
CA MET A 172 6.07 25.91 -4.09
C MET A 172 5.79 25.55 -2.63
N ASP A 173 5.06 24.47 -2.40
CA ASP A 173 4.71 24.04 -1.04
C ASP A 173 5.86 23.27 -0.37
N ASP A 174 5.87 23.31 0.95
CA ASP A 174 6.69 22.43 1.76
C ASP A 174 5.94 21.14 2.05
N VAL A 175 6.63 20.01 1.92
CA VAL A 175 6.10 18.69 2.21
C VAL A 175 6.82 18.06 3.39
N THR A 176 6.07 17.41 4.26
CA THR A 176 6.61 16.81 5.48
C THR A 176 6.67 15.29 5.34
N CYS A 177 7.82 14.71 5.62
CA CYS A 177 7.97 13.27 5.67
C CYS A 177 7.17 12.69 6.84
N PHE A 178 6.31 11.72 6.55
CA PHE A 178 5.47 11.11 7.58
C PHE A 178 6.28 10.25 8.57
N GLY A 179 7.41 9.70 8.14
CA GLY A 179 8.28 8.89 8.98
C GLY A 179 9.11 9.71 9.96
N CYS A 180 9.97 10.59 9.45
CA CYS A 180 10.90 11.37 10.27
C CYS A 180 10.40 12.77 10.67
N LYS A 181 9.22 13.19 10.18
CA LYS A 181 8.59 14.50 10.42
C LYS A 181 9.40 15.70 9.92
N GLN A 182 10.44 15.49 9.14
CA GLN A 182 11.21 16.54 8.50
C GLN A 182 10.43 17.16 7.33
N SER A 183 10.48 18.48 7.20
CA SER A 183 9.87 19.23 6.10
C SER A 183 10.88 19.59 5.04
N TRP A 184 10.47 19.53 3.80
CA TRP A 184 11.29 19.78 2.62
C TRP A 184 10.53 20.63 1.62
N SER A 185 11.15 21.62 1.00
CA SER A 185 10.52 22.25 -0.16
C SER A 185 10.52 21.29 -1.35
N VAL A 186 9.45 21.25 -2.10
CA VAL A 186 9.30 20.35 -3.26
C VAL A 186 10.42 20.59 -4.27
N LEU A 187 10.78 21.85 -4.55
CA LEU A 187 11.89 22.17 -5.45
C LEU A 187 13.23 21.58 -5.00
N ARG A 188 13.51 21.61 -3.69
CA ARG A 188 14.73 21.00 -3.14
C ARG A 188 14.73 19.47 -3.28
N LEU A 189 13.57 18.84 -3.07
CA LEU A 189 13.42 17.39 -3.26
C LEU A 189 13.67 17.00 -4.72
N ILE A 190 13.11 17.75 -5.67
CA ILE A 190 13.32 17.52 -7.10
C ILE A 190 14.82 17.69 -7.45
N ALA A 191 15.46 18.76 -6.97
CA ALA A 191 16.88 18.99 -7.22
C ALA A 191 17.77 17.86 -6.65
N LEU A 192 17.46 17.37 -5.44
CA LEU A 192 18.16 16.22 -4.84
C LEU A 192 17.92 14.94 -5.64
N ALA A 193 16.71 14.76 -6.16
CA ALA A 193 16.35 13.65 -7.02
C ALA A 193 17.19 13.65 -8.31
N MET A 194 17.31 14.79 -8.95
CA MET A 194 18.06 14.95 -10.20
C MET A 194 19.58 14.84 -10.01
N SER A 195 20.11 15.18 -8.84
CA SER A 195 21.55 15.15 -8.55
C SER A 195 22.07 13.78 -8.11
N ASN A 196 21.23 12.81 -7.85
CA ASN A 196 21.64 11.49 -7.36
C ASN A 196 21.09 10.36 -8.26
N PRO A 197 21.81 10.01 -9.35
CA PRO A 197 21.36 9.01 -10.33
C PRO A 197 21.25 7.59 -9.75
N ASP A 198 21.93 7.28 -8.65
CA ASP A 198 21.89 5.95 -8.02
C ASP A 198 20.64 5.72 -7.18
N ARG A 199 19.95 6.77 -6.78
CA ARG A 199 18.61 6.68 -6.20
C ARG A 199 17.63 6.60 -7.37
N LYS A 200 17.14 5.41 -7.70
CA LYS A 200 16.11 5.20 -8.74
C LYS A 200 14.85 5.98 -8.39
N PHE A 201 14.80 7.23 -8.81
CA PHE A 201 13.60 8.03 -8.76
C PHE A 201 12.74 7.68 -9.97
N TYR A 202 11.56 7.19 -9.74
CA TYR A 202 10.54 7.07 -10.79
C TYR A 202 9.90 8.45 -11.04
N LEU A 203 10.72 9.41 -11.49
CA LEU A 203 10.23 10.62 -12.12
C LEU A 203 10.15 10.31 -13.62
N ASP A 204 8.95 10.10 -14.13
CA ASP A 204 8.68 10.15 -15.55
C ASP A 204 8.83 11.63 -15.98
N VAL A 205 10.04 12.01 -16.37
CA VAL A 205 10.41 13.42 -16.70
C VAL A 205 9.68 13.88 -17.98
N GLU A 206 9.16 12.94 -18.78
CA GLU A 206 8.41 13.23 -20.00
C GLU A 206 7.03 13.85 -19.73
N ALA A 207 6.53 13.81 -18.50
CA ALA A 207 5.25 14.39 -18.11
C ALA A 207 5.36 15.87 -17.62
N ILE A 208 6.57 16.45 -17.58
CA ILE A 208 6.83 17.80 -17.05
C ILE A 208 7.26 18.77 -18.19
N ALA A 209 7.36 18.30 -19.44
CA ALA A 209 7.76 19.14 -20.59
C ALA A 209 6.55 19.75 -21.33
#